data_9a36e3104a825fb60222b555b7dc7c28
#
_entry.id   9a36e3104a825fb60222b555b7dc7c28
#
_cell.length_a   1.000
_cell.length_b   1.000
_cell.length_c   1.000
_cell.angle_alpha   90.00
_cell.angle_beta   90.00
_cell.angle_gamma   90.00
#
_symmetry.space_group_name_H-M   'P 1'
#
loop_
_entity.id
_entity.type
_entity.pdbx_description
1 polymer ?
#
loop_
_entity_poly.entity_id
_entity_poly.type
_entity_poly.pdbx_seq_one_letter_code
_entity_poly.pdbx_strand_id
1 'polypeptide(L)'
;MAKLNFTLKEEGWYESQPVQLSTGKFAISINFGDAANNRVVVYKSSNGKDYVPYKTALSVGEFCDINVDGLIAGQYVMVGCNELP
;
A
#
# COMPACT_ATOMS: atom_id res chain seq x y z
N MET A 1 8.57 -12.62 1.00
CA MET A 1 7.64 -11.48 1.10
C MET A 1 6.20 -11.96 0.99
N ALA A 2 5.35 -11.52 1.85
CA ALA A 2 3.94 -11.87 1.77
C ALA A 2 3.30 -11.16 0.56
N LYS A 3 2.48 -11.89 -0.16
CA LYS A 3 1.73 -11.32 -1.27
C LYS A 3 0.57 -10.48 -0.74
N LEU A 4 0.42 -9.27 -1.26
CA LEU A 4 -0.72 -8.44 -0.92
C LEU A 4 -1.93 -8.84 -1.74
N ASN A 5 -3.06 -9.01 -1.06
CA ASN A 5 -4.34 -9.29 -1.70
C ASN A 5 -5.22 -8.07 -1.54
N PHE A 6 -5.68 -7.52 -2.67
CA PHE A 6 -6.48 -6.32 -2.68
C PHE A 6 -7.95 -6.68 -2.78
N THR A 7 -8.76 -6.00 -1.99
CA THR A 7 -10.22 -6.16 -2.02
C THR A 7 -10.87 -4.80 -2.26
N LEU A 8 -12.01 -4.82 -2.91
CA LEU A 8 -12.79 -3.61 -3.17
C LEU A 8 -13.29 -3.05 -1.84
N LYS A 9 -12.93 -1.81 -1.53
CA LYS A 9 -13.37 -1.13 -0.31
C LYS A 9 -14.57 -0.24 -0.60
N GLU A 10 -14.49 0.51 -1.68
CA GLU A 10 -15.57 1.33 -2.20
C GLU A 10 -15.35 1.50 -3.69
N GLU A 11 -16.32 2.04 -4.40
CA GLU A 11 -16.19 2.18 -5.84
C GLU A 11 -14.94 2.97 -6.20
N GLY A 12 -14.08 2.37 -7.01
CA GLY A 12 -12.84 2.99 -7.45
C GLY A 12 -11.70 2.96 -6.42
N TRP A 13 -11.85 2.20 -5.34
CA TRP A 13 -10.79 2.10 -4.33
C TRP A 13 -10.64 0.69 -3.79
N TYR A 14 -9.43 0.20 -3.79
CA TYR A 14 -9.07 -1.14 -3.33
C TYR A 14 -8.04 -1.03 -2.22
N GLU A 15 -8.12 -1.92 -1.24
CA GLU A 15 -7.18 -1.94 -0.13
C GLU A 15 -6.66 -3.34 0.12
N SER A 16 -5.40 -3.43 0.52
CA SER A 16 -4.77 -4.69 0.86
C SER A 16 -5.11 -5.08 2.30
N GLN A 17 -4.81 -6.33 2.64
CA GLN A 17 -4.83 -6.74 4.04
C GLN A 17 -3.74 -6.00 4.81
N PRO A 18 -3.91 -5.80 6.12
CA PRO A 18 -2.85 -5.22 6.94
C PRO A 18 -1.64 -6.14 7.01
N VAL A 19 -0.46 -5.53 7.08
CA VAL A 19 0.80 -6.25 7.24
C VAL A 19 1.49 -5.68 8.48
N GLN A 20 1.81 -6.54 9.43
CA GLN A 20 2.58 -6.13 10.58
C GLN A 20 4.07 -6.15 10.24
N LEU A 21 4.75 -5.07 10.54
CA LEU A 21 6.16 -4.91 10.19
C LEU A 21 7.06 -5.53 11.24
N SER A 22 8.10 -6.21 10.79
CA SER A 22 9.17 -6.70 11.67
C SER A 22 10.33 -5.70 11.78
N THR A 23 10.37 -4.74 10.87
CA THR A 23 11.40 -3.68 10.87
C THR A 23 10.73 -2.34 10.60
N GLY A 24 11.48 -1.26 10.64
CA GLY A 24 10.97 0.07 10.34
C GLY A 24 10.83 0.39 8.86
N LYS A 25 10.95 -0.60 7.99
CA LYS A 25 10.93 -0.40 6.54
C LYS A 25 9.85 -1.25 5.88
N PHE A 26 9.28 -0.70 4.82
CA PHE A 26 8.31 -1.42 4.00
C PHE A 26 8.56 -1.07 2.55
N ALA A 27 8.66 -2.09 1.71
CA ALA A 27 8.87 -1.91 0.28
C ALA A 27 7.91 -2.80 -0.50
N ILE A 28 7.34 -2.27 -1.55
CA ILE A 28 6.43 -3.01 -2.41
C ILE A 28 6.57 -2.54 -3.85
N SER A 29 6.43 -3.48 -4.78
CA SER A 29 6.34 -3.19 -6.21
C SER A 29 4.99 -3.69 -6.69
N ILE A 30 4.21 -2.80 -7.29
CA ILE A 30 2.86 -3.13 -7.77
C ILE A 30 2.87 -3.03 -9.30
N ASN A 31 2.37 -4.08 -9.93
CA ASN A 31 2.21 -4.12 -11.38
C ASN A 31 0.74 -3.86 -11.71
N PHE A 32 0.47 -2.74 -12.37
CA PHE A 32 -0.88 -2.36 -12.78
C PHE A 32 -1.21 -2.75 -14.23
N GLY A 33 -0.30 -3.45 -14.90
CA GLY A 33 -0.50 -3.82 -16.30
C GLY A 33 -0.51 -2.58 -17.19
N ASP A 34 -1.58 -2.43 -17.98
CA ASP A 34 -1.69 -1.33 -18.92
C ASP A 34 -2.32 -0.06 -18.34
N ALA A 35 -2.66 -0.06 -17.07
CA ALA A 35 -3.31 1.09 -16.45
C ALA A 35 -2.38 2.31 -16.45
N ALA A 36 -2.92 3.47 -16.81
CA ALA A 36 -2.09 4.62 -17.12
C ALA A 36 -1.81 5.53 -15.94
N ASN A 37 -2.79 5.82 -15.10
CA ASN A 37 -2.64 6.79 -14.00
C ASN A 37 -3.16 6.18 -12.73
N ASN A 38 -2.25 5.70 -11.91
CA ASN A 38 -2.61 4.98 -10.70
C ASN A 38 -2.13 5.74 -9.48
N ARG A 39 -2.98 5.82 -8.47
CA ARG A 39 -2.64 6.41 -7.20
C ARG A 39 -2.55 5.31 -6.15
N VAL A 40 -1.45 5.32 -5.41
CA VAL A 40 -1.21 4.36 -4.35
C VAL A 40 -0.96 5.13 -3.05
N VAL A 41 -1.65 4.73 -2.00
CA VAL A 41 -1.48 5.32 -0.68
C VAL A 41 -1.05 4.23 0.29
N VAL A 42 0.02 4.48 1.02
CA VAL A 42 0.44 3.60 2.11
C VAL A 42 -0.07 4.20 3.41
N TYR A 43 -0.88 3.43 4.12
CA TYR A 43 -1.40 3.81 5.42
C TYR A 43 -0.59 3.14 6.51
N LYS A 44 -0.49 3.76 7.65
CA LYS A 44 0.16 3.17 8.83
C LYS A 44 -0.77 3.17 10.02
N SER A 45 -0.53 2.24 10.92
CA SER A 45 -1.27 2.14 12.18
C SER A 45 -0.38 1.58 13.27
N SER A 46 -0.51 2.09 14.48
CA SER A 46 0.20 1.54 15.63
C SER A 46 -0.57 0.42 16.32
N ASN A 47 -1.88 0.30 16.08
CA ASN A 47 -2.73 -0.69 16.74
C ASN A 47 -3.40 -1.68 15.79
N GLY A 48 -3.21 -1.53 14.48
CA GLY A 48 -3.84 -2.39 13.50
C GLY A 48 -5.31 -2.10 13.20
N LYS A 49 -5.84 -1.03 13.78
CA LYS A 49 -7.26 -0.66 13.61
C LYS A 49 -7.43 0.75 13.04
N ASP A 50 -6.70 1.72 13.55
CA ASP A 50 -6.81 3.10 13.15
C ASP A 50 -5.67 3.45 12.21
N TYR A 51 -5.98 3.64 10.93
CA TYR A 51 -5.01 3.88 9.89
C TYR A 51 -5.02 5.32 9.44
N VAL A 52 -3.85 5.87 9.21
CA VAL A 52 -3.68 7.21 8.66
C VAL A 52 -2.81 7.15 7.42
N PRO A 53 -3.07 7.99 6.41
CA PRO A 53 -2.21 8.06 5.24
C PRO A 53 -0.79 8.48 5.65
N TYR A 54 0.20 7.80 5.12
CA TYR A 54 1.59 8.07 5.43
C TYR A 54 2.38 8.48 4.20
N LYS A 55 2.21 7.75 3.09
CA LYS A 55 2.92 8.05 1.85
C LYS A 55 1.98 7.83 0.67
N THR A 56 2.01 8.77 -0.27
CA THR A 56 1.26 8.67 -1.52
C THR A 56 2.23 8.63 -2.69
N ALA A 57 1.98 7.76 -3.65
CA ALA A 57 2.74 7.69 -4.87
C ALA A 57 1.79 7.70 -6.06
N LEU A 58 2.22 8.33 -7.14
CA LEU A 58 1.52 8.28 -8.42
C LEU A 58 2.36 7.46 -9.38
N SER A 59 1.73 6.54 -10.05
CA SER A 59 2.37 5.71 -11.04
C SER A 59 1.84 6.06 -12.42
N VAL A 60 2.75 6.31 -13.35
CA VAL A 60 2.42 6.45 -14.75
C VAL A 60 3.06 5.26 -15.45
N GLY A 61 2.22 4.31 -15.86
CA GLY A 61 2.72 3.12 -16.49
C GLY A 61 2.50 1.87 -15.66
N GLU A 62 3.26 0.85 -15.98
CA GLU A 62 3.00 -0.52 -15.57
C GLU A 62 3.33 -0.79 -14.10
N PHE A 63 4.44 -0.26 -13.63
CA PHE A 63 4.94 -0.56 -12.29
C PHE A 63 4.92 0.65 -11.38
N CYS A 64 4.64 0.40 -10.12
CA CYS A 64 4.77 1.38 -9.06
C CYS A 64 5.61 0.76 -7.95
N ASP A 65 6.80 1.33 -7.73
CA ASP A 65 7.70 0.90 -6.67
C ASP A 65 7.63 1.88 -5.52
N ILE A 66 7.34 1.37 -4.32
CA ILE A 66 7.20 2.20 -3.14
C ILE A 66 8.15 1.69 -2.07
N ASN A 67 8.99 2.60 -1.55
CA ASN A 67 9.83 2.35 -0.41
C ASN A 67 9.44 3.32 0.70
N VAL A 68 9.15 2.77 1.87
CA VAL A 68 8.77 3.55 3.04
C VAL A 68 9.69 3.19 4.18
N ASP A 69 10.29 4.19 4.81
CA ASP A 69 11.10 3.99 6.01
C ASP A 69 10.64 4.96 7.10
N GLY A 70 11.33 4.97 8.22
CA GLY A 70 10.91 5.79 9.35
C GLY A 70 9.74 5.23 10.14
N LEU A 71 9.33 4.00 9.84
CA LEU A 71 8.32 3.30 10.61
C LEU A 71 8.97 2.61 11.81
N ILE A 72 8.13 2.03 12.67
CA ILE A 72 8.60 1.35 13.88
C ILE A 72 8.22 -0.13 13.79
N ALA A 73 9.13 -1.01 14.15
CA ALA A 73 8.85 -2.44 14.20
C ALA A 73 7.61 -2.70 15.07
N GLY A 74 6.72 -3.54 14.60
CA GLY A 74 5.45 -3.82 15.26
C GLY A 74 4.28 -2.99 14.76
N GLN A 75 4.53 -1.91 14.03
CA GLN A 75 3.47 -1.16 13.39
C GLN A 75 2.89 -1.93 12.21
N TYR A 76 1.71 -1.52 11.80
CA TYR A 76 1.00 -2.11 10.68
C TYR A 76 0.98 -1.15 9.50
N VAL A 77 1.02 -1.70 8.29
CA VAL A 77 0.81 -0.93 7.07
C VAL A 77 -0.30 -1.58 6.25
N MET A 78 -0.95 -0.75 5.46
CA MET A 78 -1.97 -1.19 4.52
C MET A 78 -1.81 -0.36 3.26
N VAL A 79 -2.03 -0.96 2.11
CA VAL A 79 -1.86 -0.27 0.83
C VAL A 79 -3.22 -0.10 0.18
N GLY A 80 -3.52 1.13 -0.24
CA GLY A 80 -4.72 1.43 -1.01
C GLY A 80 -4.36 1.89 -2.40
N CYS A 81 -5.20 1.58 -3.38
CA CYS A 81 -4.99 2.00 -4.76
C CYS A 81 -6.32 2.15 -5.49
N ASN A 82 -6.30 2.94 -6.57
CA ASN A 82 -7.50 3.23 -7.34
C ASN A 82 -7.77 2.22 -8.47
N GLU A 83 -6.85 1.29 -8.68
CA GLU A 83 -6.96 0.29 -9.73
C GLU A 83 -6.53 -1.05 -9.16
N LEU A 84 -7.23 -2.12 -9.52
CA LEU A 84 -6.86 -3.46 -9.06
C LEU A 84 -5.61 -3.92 -9.82
N PRO A 85 -4.51 -4.20 -9.11
CA PRO A 85 -3.28 -4.67 -9.76
C PRO A 85 -3.37 -6.08 -10.32
#